data_ee64edebfdb4e7129a4662f88de6640a
#
_entry.id   ee64edebfdb4e7129a4662f88de6640a
#
_cell.length_a   1.000
_cell.length_b   1.000
_cell.length_c   1.000
_cell.angle_alpha   90.00
_cell.angle_beta   90.00
_cell.angle_gamma   90.00
#
_symmetry.space_group_name_H-M   'P 1'
#
loop_
_entity.id
_entity.type
_entity.pdbx_description
1 polymer ?
#
loop_
_entity_poly.entity_id
_entity_poly.type
_entity_poly.pdbx_seq_one_letter_code
_entity_poly.pdbx_strand_id
1 'polypeptide(L)'
;MTTSISKLSDLLSEKVRVTNQVIEKNLSSKETTIIGDIASHLINSGGKRIRPLLTLTVAKLFDYQGDKDTLLAAAIEYIHSATLLHDDVIDRSEKRRGLKTANIIWTNKYSVLVGDYLFSRAFQLMVRTESLRIMKTLSDASSVISQGEILQVGIEKKLDASKEDYLKVIKGKTSALFSAACQAGAEITNARDSHIDALQELSLIHI
;
A
#
# COMPACT_ATOMS: atom_id res chain seq x y z
N MET A 1 0.68 4.66 -27.38
CA MET A 1 1.42 3.44 -27.00
C MET A 1 0.87 2.91 -25.69
N THR A 2 0.38 1.68 -25.68
CA THR A 2 -0.10 1.01 -24.47
C THR A 2 1.13 0.66 -23.61
N THR A 3 1.17 1.16 -22.37
CA THR A 3 2.29 0.86 -21.46
C THR A 3 2.21 -0.59 -20.96
N SER A 4 3.33 -1.17 -20.53
CA SER A 4 3.35 -2.53 -19.94
C SER A 4 2.37 -2.65 -18.75
N ILE A 5 2.21 -1.57 -17.98
CA ILE A 5 1.27 -1.52 -16.85
C ILE A 5 -0.19 -1.61 -17.33
N SER A 6 -0.57 -0.93 -18.42
CA SER A 6 -1.94 -1.02 -18.94
C SER A 6 -2.24 -2.43 -19.45
N LYS A 7 -1.31 -3.08 -20.12
CA LYS A 7 -1.47 -4.48 -20.56
C LYS A 7 -1.68 -5.45 -19.39
N LEU A 8 -0.95 -5.27 -18.29
CA LEU A 8 -1.15 -6.07 -17.07
C LEU A 8 -2.52 -5.79 -16.43
N SER A 9 -2.92 -4.53 -16.39
CA SER A 9 -4.25 -4.14 -15.87
C SER A 9 -5.37 -4.74 -16.72
N ASP A 10 -5.23 -4.75 -18.05
CA ASP A 10 -6.22 -5.34 -18.96
C ASP A 10 -6.30 -6.86 -18.74
N LEU A 11 -5.15 -7.55 -18.63
CA LEU A 11 -5.07 -9.00 -18.35
C LEU A 11 -5.74 -9.38 -17.03
N LEU A 12 -5.68 -8.51 -16.03
CA LEU A 12 -6.19 -8.72 -14.68
C LEU A 12 -7.47 -7.94 -14.39
N SER A 13 -8.15 -7.44 -15.42
CA SER A 13 -9.28 -6.49 -15.31
C SER A 13 -10.36 -6.94 -14.32
N GLU A 14 -10.73 -8.20 -14.32
CA GLU A 14 -11.72 -8.75 -13.38
C GLU A 14 -11.22 -8.75 -11.94
N LYS A 15 -9.98 -9.18 -11.69
CA LYS A 15 -9.38 -9.17 -10.35
C LYS A 15 -9.20 -7.73 -9.83
N VAL A 16 -8.81 -6.81 -10.71
CA VAL A 16 -8.71 -5.37 -10.39
C VAL A 16 -10.09 -4.81 -10.03
N ARG A 17 -11.12 -5.15 -10.80
CA ARG A 17 -12.51 -4.74 -10.54
C ARG A 17 -12.99 -5.25 -9.16
N VAL A 18 -12.77 -6.54 -8.88
CA VAL A 18 -13.14 -7.13 -7.58
C VAL A 18 -12.36 -6.49 -6.44
N THR A 19 -11.06 -6.24 -6.62
CA THR A 19 -10.24 -5.54 -5.62
C THR A 19 -10.79 -4.15 -5.31
N ASN A 20 -11.18 -3.37 -6.33
CA ASN A 20 -11.79 -2.06 -6.14
C ASN A 20 -13.12 -2.16 -5.38
N GLN A 21 -13.95 -3.16 -5.66
CA GLN A 21 -15.18 -3.40 -4.92
C GLN A 21 -14.90 -3.75 -3.45
N VAL A 22 -13.87 -4.56 -3.17
CA VAL A 22 -13.43 -4.86 -1.79
C VAL A 22 -13.01 -3.58 -1.09
N ILE A 23 -12.24 -2.72 -1.75
CA ILE A 23 -11.81 -1.42 -1.22
C ILE A 23 -13.05 -0.58 -0.89
N GLU A 24 -13.91 -0.31 -1.86
CA GLU A 24 -15.10 0.55 -1.68
C GLU A 24 -16.03 0.06 -0.57
N LYS A 25 -16.31 -1.25 -0.53
CA LYS A 25 -17.19 -1.86 0.48
C LYS A 25 -16.65 -1.71 1.90
N ASN A 26 -15.34 -1.64 2.08
CA ASN A 26 -14.71 -1.57 3.39
C ASN A 26 -14.33 -0.14 3.82
N LEU A 27 -14.57 0.88 2.98
CA LEU A 27 -14.35 2.29 3.33
C LEU A 27 -15.45 2.86 4.24
N SER A 28 -16.67 2.35 4.12
CA SER A 28 -17.80 2.87 4.89
C SER A 28 -17.78 2.41 6.34
N SER A 29 -18.14 3.32 7.24
CA SER A 29 -18.47 3.01 8.63
C SER A 29 -19.96 3.30 8.86
N LYS A 30 -20.63 2.45 9.63
CA LYS A 30 -22.01 2.70 10.06
C LYS A 30 -22.10 3.83 11.09
N GLU A 31 -21.01 4.07 11.79
CA GLU A 31 -20.93 5.02 12.92
C GLU A 31 -20.73 6.47 12.45
N THR A 32 -20.07 6.67 11.29
CA THR A 32 -19.77 8.01 10.78
C THR A 32 -19.48 8.00 9.29
N THR A 33 -20.03 8.98 8.56
CA THR A 33 -19.81 9.16 7.11
C THR A 33 -18.44 9.75 6.80
N ILE A 34 -17.86 10.53 7.73
CA ILE A 34 -16.61 11.26 7.50
C ILE A 34 -15.42 10.36 7.15
N ILE A 35 -15.41 9.11 7.63
CA ILE A 35 -14.40 8.12 7.28
C ILE A 35 -14.48 7.82 5.78
N GLY A 36 -15.71 7.54 5.28
CA GLY A 36 -15.94 7.28 3.87
C GLY A 36 -15.59 8.48 2.98
N ASP A 37 -15.95 9.68 3.42
CA ASP A 37 -15.69 10.92 2.67
C ASP A 37 -14.18 11.15 2.49
N ILE A 38 -13.40 11.08 3.57
CA ILE A 38 -11.94 11.30 3.53
C ILE A 38 -11.22 10.18 2.77
N ALA A 39 -11.55 8.92 3.06
CA ALA A 39 -10.92 7.79 2.41
C ALA A 39 -11.24 7.75 0.91
N SER A 40 -12.49 8.04 0.52
CA SER A 40 -12.90 8.13 -0.87
C SER A 40 -12.23 9.31 -1.59
N HIS A 41 -12.08 10.47 -0.94
CA HIS A 41 -11.36 11.60 -1.49
C HIS A 41 -9.92 11.21 -1.88
N LEU A 42 -9.18 10.54 -0.98
CA LEU A 42 -7.82 10.09 -1.26
C LEU A 42 -7.79 9.02 -2.37
N ILE A 43 -8.63 7.98 -2.25
CA ILE A 43 -8.62 6.83 -3.15
C ILE A 43 -9.06 7.24 -4.56
N ASN A 44 -10.04 8.15 -4.68
CA ASN A 44 -10.55 8.65 -5.96
C ASN A 44 -9.73 9.81 -6.52
N SER A 45 -8.77 10.37 -5.79
CA SER A 45 -7.84 11.39 -6.30
C SER A 45 -6.95 10.89 -7.44
N GLY A 46 -7.11 9.64 -7.83
CA GLY A 46 -6.34 8.96 -8.87
C GLY A 46 -5.18 8.15 -8.29
N GLY A 47 -4.57 7.38 -9.16
CA GLY A 47 -3.44 6.50 -8.82
C GLY A 47 -3.44 5.28 -9.72
N LYS A 48 -2.23 4.80 -10.05
CA LYS A 48 -2.07 3.64 -10.96
C LYS A 48 -2.32 2.31 -10.26
N ARG A 49 -2.56 2.30 -8.94
CA ARG A 49 -2.74 1.09 -8.11
C ARG A 49 -1.69 0.01 -8.38
N ILE A 50 -0.42 0.43 -8.52
CA ILE A 50 0.66 -0.46 -8.94
C ILE A 50 0.89 -1.57 -7.91
N ARG A 51 0.82 -1.27 -6.61
CA ARG A 51 1.03 -2.27 -5.55
C ARG A 51 -0.04 -3.38 -5.57
N PRO A 52 -1.35 -3.07 -5.56
CA PRO A 52 -2.40 -4.08 -5.82
C PRO A 52 -2.17 -4.87 -7.11
N LEU A 53 -1.83 -4.18 -8.20
CA LEU A 53 -1.60 -4.82 -9.50
C LEU A 53 -0.43 -5.80 -9.45
N LEU A 54 0.68 -5.46 -8.77
CA LEU A 54 1.82 -6.36 -8.58
C LEU A 54 1.42 -7.62 -7.80
N THR A 55 0.70 -7.46 -6.70
CA THR A 55 0.21 -8.59 -5.91
C THR A 55 -0.63 -9.55 -6.75
N LEU A 56 -1.59 -9.02 -7.51
CA LEU A 56 -2.44 -9.81 -8.40
C LEU A 56 -1.64 -10.44 -9.55
N THR A 57 -0.65 -9.72 -10.10
CA THR A 57 0.22 -10.23 -11.16
C THR A 57 1.04 -11.42 -10.67
N VAL A 58 1.63 -11.31 -9.49
CA VAL A 58 2.42 -12.40 -8.90
C VAL A 58 1.53 -13.59 -8.56
N ALA A 59 0.36 -13.38 -7.96
CA ALA A 59 -0.60 -14.46 -7.72
C ALA A 59 -1.00 -15.16 -9.03
N LYS A 60 -1.22 -14.41 -10.10
CA LYS A 60 -1.52 -14.95 -11.44
C LYS A 60 -0.33 -15.71 -12.05
N LEU A 61 0.91 -15.26 -11.82
CA LEU A 61 2.14 -15.92 -12.31
C LEU A 61 2.26 -17.35 -11.78
N PHE A 62 1.73 -17.62 -10.57
CA PHE A 62 1.68 -18.94 -9.95
C PHE A 62 0.30 -19.61 -10.06
N ASP A 63 -0.52 -19.20 -11.02
CA ASP A 63 -1.84 -19.77 -11.33
C ASP A 63 -2.79 -19.86 -10.13
N TYR A 64 -2.76 -18.85 -9.24
CA TYR A 64 -3.68 -18.81 -8.10
C TYR A 64 -5.14 -18.74 -8.55
N GLN A 65 -5.95 -19.71 -8.08
CA GLN A 65 -7.36 -19.84 -8.44
C GLN A 65 -8.33 -19.34 -7.36
N GLY A 66 -7.81 -18.93 -6.19
CA GLY A 66 -8.64 -18.44 -5.08
C GLY A 66 -9.08 -16.97 -5.28
N ASP A 67 -9.75 -16.46 -4.26
CA ASP A 67 -10.27 -15.09 -4.19
C ASP A 67 -9.53 -14.20 -3.15
N LYS A 68 -8.68 -14.81 -2.31
CA LYS A 68 -7.97 -14.11 -1.23
C LYS A 68 -6.90 -13.14 -1.74
N ASP A 69 -6.43 -13.29 -2.99
CA ASP A 69 -5.52 -12.35 -3.65
C ASP A 69 -6.12 -10.94 -3.78
N THR A 70 -7.43 -10.83 -3.99
CA THR A 70 -8.14 -9.54 -4.05
C THR A 70 -8.26 -8.87 -2.68
N LEU A 71 -8.45 -9.67 -1.62
CA LEU A 71 -8.41 -9.18 -0.23
C LEU A 71 -7.02 -8.66 0.13
N LEU A 72 -5.99 -9.43 -0.25
CA LEU A 72 -4.59 -9.08 -0.02
C LEU A 72 -4.20 -7.79 -0.77
N ALA A 73 -4.56 -7.69 -2.04
CA ALA A 73 -4.34 -6.50 -2.85
C ALA A 73 -5.02 -5.25 -2.26
N ALA A 74 -6.25 -5.40 -1.74
CA ALA A 74 -6.97 -4.33 -1.05
C ALA A 74 -6.29 -3.94 0.29
N ALA A 75 -5.81 -4.91 1.07
CA ALA A 75 -5.08 -4.65 2.30
C ALA A 75 -3.81 -3.82 2.06
N ILE A 76 -3.05 -4.16 1.03
CA ILE A 76 -1.84 -3.42 0.63
C ILE A 76 -2.16 -1.99 0.20
N GLU A 77 -3.25 -1.78 -0.53
CA GLU A 77 -3.68 -0.43 -0.91
C GLU A 77 -4.15 0.38 0.30
N TYR A 78 -4.76 -0.26 1.30
CA TYR A 78 -5.12 0.41 2.55
C TYR A 78 -3.91 0.82 3.38
N ILE A 79 -2.90 -0.04 3.51
CA ILE A 79 -1.63 0.33 4.14
C ILE A 79 -1.03 1.55 3.43
N HIS A 80 -0.95 1.51 2.10
CA HIS A 80 -0.45 2.64 1.32
C HIS A 80 -1.28 3.92 1.52
N SER A 81 -2.61 3.81 1.48
CA SER A 81 -3.50 4.96 1.65
C SER A 81 -3.41 5.56 3.05
N ALA A 82 -3.25 4.72 4.08
CA ALA A 82 -3.03 5.15 5.45
C ALA A 82 -1.72 5.95 5.58
N THR A 83 -0.62 5.43 5.02
CA THR A 83 0.66 6.16 5.03
C THR A 83 0.55 7.50 4.31
N LEU A 84 -0.16 7.58 3.18
CA LEU A 84 -0.36 8.85 2.47
C LEU A 84 -1.12 9.89 3.29
N LEU A 85 -2.15 9.48 4.07
CA LEU A 85 -2.89 10.38 4.96
C LEU A 85 -2.01 10.91 6.10
N HIS A 86 -1.11 10.08 6.63
CA HIS A 86 -0.17 10.47 7.67
C HIS A 86 0.92 11.38 7.10
N ASP A 87 1.50 11.02 5.96
CA ASP A 87 2.54 11.79 5.27
C ASP A 87 2.07 13.21 4.95
N ASP A 88 0.84 13.37 4.43
CA ASP A 88 0.30 14.69 4.12
C ASP A 88 0.26 15.62 5.34
N VAL A 89 0.09 15.07 6.55
CA VAL A 89 0.14 15.83 7.81
C VAL A 89 1.59 16.13 8.20
N ILE A 90 2.46 15.12 8.15
CA ILE A 90 3.89 15.24 8.53
C ILE A 90 4.60 16.24 7.62
N ASP A 91 4.41 16.11 6.31
CA ASP A 91 5.01 16.94 5.28
C ASP A 91 4.30 18.30 5.12
N ARG A 92 3.19 18.55 5.85
CA ARG A 92 2.34 19.74 5.71
C ARG A 92 1.91 19.97 4.25
N SER A 93 1.63 18.89 3.54
CA SER A 93 1.26 18.93 2.14
C SER A 93 -0.09 19.60 1.93
N GLU A 94 -0.17 20.57 1.02
CA GLU A 94 -1.43 21.24 0.67
C GLU A 94 -2.15 20.58 -0.48
N LYS A 95 -1.41 19.90 -1.37
CA LYS A 95 -1.95 19.27 -2.58
C LYS A 95 -1.33 17.90 -2.83
N ARG A 96 -2.17 16.98 -3.28
CA ARG A 96 -1.78 15.66 -3.77
C ARG A 96 -2.46 15.40 -5.11
N ARG A 97 -1.68 15.11 -6.16
CA ARG A 97 -2.19 14.86 -7.52
C ARG A 97 -3.09 16.00 -8.05
N GLY A 98 -2.74 17.25 -7.69
CA GLY A 98 -3.49 18.45 -8.09
C GLY A 98 -4.72 18.79 -7.24
N LEU A 99 -5.17 17.91 -6.37
CA LEU A 99 -6.28 18.14 -5.44
C LEU A 99 -5.76 18.56 -4.07
N LYS A 100 -6.57 19.31 -3.32
CA LYS A 100 -6.26 19.63 -1.90
C LYS A 100 -6.20 18.33 -1.10
N THR A 101 -5.23 18.25 -0.18
CA THR A 101 -5.06 17.11 0.72
C THR A 101 -6.14 17.04 1.79
N ALA A 102 -6.35 15.85 2.37
CA ALA A 102 -7.37 15.64 3.40
C ALA A 102 -7.17 16.51 4.64
N ASN A 103 -5.91 16.73 5.07
CA ASN A 103 -5.57 17.59 6.20
C ASN A 103 -5.95 19.06 5.97
N ILE A 104 -5.98 19.53 4.72
CA ILE A 104 -6.41 20.90 4.37
C ILE A 104 -7.94 21.00 4.28
N ILE A 105 -8.62 19.98 3.75
CA ILE A 105 -10.07 20.01 3.56
C ILE A 105 -10.80 19.79 4.90
N TRP A 106 -10.35 18.82 5.68
CA TRP A 106 -10.98 18.47 6.94
C TRP A 106 -10.15 18.95 8.15
N THR A 107 -9.11 18.29 8.52
CA THR A 107 -8.08 18.73 9.51
C THR A 107 -6.96 17.69 9.60
N ASN A 108 -5.80 18.05 10.17
CA ASN A 108 -4.75 17.09 10.53
C ASN A 108 -5.28 15.95 11.40
N LYS A 109 -6.15 16.27 12.38
CA LYS A 109 -6.71 15.28 13.30
C LYS A 109 -7.51 14.20 12.56
N TYR A 110 -8.37 14.60 11.63
CA TYR A 110 -9.15 13.64 10.84
C TYR A 110 -8.27 12.84 9.88
N SER A 111 -7.26 13.47 9.27
CA SER A 111 -6.34 12.76 8.39
C SER A 111 -5.62 11.62 9.11
N VAL A 112 -5.11 11.88 10.32
CA VAL A 112 -4.45 10.87 11.15
C VAL A 112 -5.42 9.76 11.56
N LEU A 113 -6.59 10.11 12.11
CA LEU A 113 -7.57 9.13 12.60
C LEU A 113 -8.13 8.24 11.48
N VAL A 114 -8.33 8.79 10.27
CA VAL A 114 -8.78 7.98 9.13
C VAL A 114 -7.64 7.12 8.60
N GLY A 115 -6.39 7.58 8.66
CA GLY A 115 -5.22 6.75 8.41
C GLY A 115 -5.17 5.53 9.33
N ASP A 116 -5.36 5.71 10.64
CA ASP A 116 -5.43 4.63 11.63
C ASP A 116 -6.58 3.65 11.34
N TYR A 117 -7.73 4.21 10.93
CA TYR A 117 -8.87 3.37 10.53
C TYR A 117 -8.55 2.51 9.32
N LEU A 118 -7.92 3.07 8.27
CA LEU A 118 -7.52 2.29 7.10
C LEU A 118 -6.48 1.22 7.44
N PHE A 119 -5.54 1.50 8.34
CA PHE A 119 -4.61 0.51 8.88
C PHE A 119 -5.36 -0.64 9.56
N SER A 120 -6.34 -0.31 10.42
CA SER A 120 -7.17 -1.32 11.08
C SER A 120 -7.94 -2.18 10.08
N ARG A 121 -8.45 -1.58 9.01
CA ARG A 121 -9.11 -2.31 7.92
C ARG A 121 -8.15 -3.22 7.15
N ALA A 122 -6.91 -2.78 6.92
CA ALA A 122 -5.88 -3.62 6.33
C ALA A 122 -5.65 -4.87 7.17
N PHE A 123 -5.50 -4.74 8.50
CA PHE A 123 -5.37 -5.89 9.41
C PHE A 123 -6.56 -6.86 9.31
N GLN A 124 -7.79 -6.33 9.26
CA GLN A 124 -8.98 -7.17 9.11
C GLN A 124 -9.00 -7.96 7.79
N LEU A 125 -8.52 -7.35 6.70
CA LEU A 125 -8.39 -8.03 5.41
C LEU A 125 -7.26 -9.06 5.42
N MET A 126 -6.12 -8.75 6.05
CA MET A 126 -5.01 -9.70 6.22
C MET A 126 -5.43 -10.95 6.99
N VAL A 127 -6.16 -10.79 8.11
CA VAL A 127 -6.69 -11.92 8.88
C VAL A 127 -7.57 -12.83 8.02
N ARG A 128 -8.38 -12.26 7.13
CA ARG A 128 -9.25 -13.03 6.22
C ARG A 128 -8.48 -13.82 5.16
N THR A 129 -7.20 -13.55 4.94
CA THR A 129 -6.35 -14.41 4.10
C THR A 129 -6.04 -15.75 4.78
N GLU A 130 -6.20 -15.85 6.11
CA GLU A 130 -5.90 -17.03 6.93
C GLU A 130 -4.44 -17.49 6.83
N SER A 131 -3.53 -16.55 6.53
CA SER A 131 -2.10 -16.81 6.40
C SER A 131 -1.30 -15.98 7.40
N LEU A 132 -0.74 -16.63 8.40
CA LEU A 132 0.18 -15.98 9.35
C LEU A 132 1.46 -15.49 8.67
N ARG A 133 1.88 -16.15 7.59
CA ARG A 133 3.04 -15.73 6.80
C ARG A 133 2.80 -14.37 6.16
N ILE A 134 1.66 -14.19 5.49
CA ILE A 134 1.25 -12.90 4.89
C ILE A 134 1.12 -11.82 5.97
N MET A 135 0.51 -12.15 7.11
CA MET A 135 0.41 -11.20 8.23
C MET A 135 1.78 -10.75 8.70
N LYS A 136 2.74 -11.69 8.83
CA LYS A 136 4.13 -11.36 9.20
C LYS A 136 4.76 -10.44 8.17
N THR A 137 4.71 -10.79 6.87
CA THR A 137 5.29 -10.01 5.78
C THR A 137 4.76 -8.57 5.75
N LEU A 138 3.46 -8.36 5.87
CA LEU A 138 2.87 -7.02 5.81
C LEU A 138 3.06 -6.23 7.11
N SER A 139 3.09 -6.88 8.27
CA SER A 139 3.40 -6.21 9.54
C SER A 139 4.87 -5.78 9.61
N ASP A 140 5.80 -6.62 9.15
CA ASP A 140 7.21 -6.27 9.05
C ASP A 140 7.42 -5.09 8.08
N ALA A 141 6.78 -5.12 6.92
CA ALA A 141 6.83 -4.02 5.95
C ALA A 141 6.27 -2.72 6.55
N SER A 142 5.16 -2.78 7.28
CA SER A 142 4.56 -1.62 7.96
C SER A 142 5.51 -1.03 9.00
N SER A 143 6.20 -1.88 9.77
CA SER A 143 7.22 -1.45 10.73
C SER A 143 8.40 -0.75 10.03
N VAL A 144 8.88 -1.31 8.91
CA VAL A 144 9.98 -0.73 8.12
C VAL A 144 9.58 0.62 7.53
N ILE A 145 8.34 0.77 7.05
CA ILE A 145 7.82 2.05 6.53
C ILE A 145 7.84 3.10 7.63
N SER A 146 7.29 2.78 8.81
CA SER A 146 7.26 3.71 9.95
C SER A 146 8.67 4.13 10.40
N GLN A 147 9.62 3.20 10.40
CA GLN A 147 11.03 3.49 10.70
C GLN A 147 11.63 4.42 9.63
N GLY A 148 11.32 4.21 8.35
CA GLY A 148 11.77 5.05 7.24
C GLY A 148 11.26 6.48 7.36
N GLU A 149 9.99 6.67 7.75
CA GLU A 149 9.40 7.99 8.00
C GLU A 149 10.07 8.71 9.18
N ILE A 150 10.26 8.01 10.30
CA ILE A 150 10.94 8.58 11.47
C ILE A 150 12.39 8.97 11.12
N LEU A 151 13.09 8.14 10.36
CA LEU A 151 14.44 8.44 9.89
C LEU A 151 14.45 9.67 8.97
N GLN A 152 13.50 9.77 8.02
CA GLN A 152 13.36 10.93 7.14
C GLN A 152 13.22 12.23 7.94
N VAL A 153 12.29 12.27 8.90
CA VAL A 153 12.11 13.46 9.78
C VAL A 153 13.40 13.80 10.53
N GLY A 154 14.14 12.78 10.98
CA GLY A 154 15.40 12.96 11.71
C GLY A 154 16.55 13.54 10.88
N ILE A 155 16.53 13.35 9.56
CA ILE A 155 17.61 13.83 8.65
C ILE A 155 17.20 15.01 7.79
N GLU A 156 15.92 15.36 7.70
CA GLU A 156 15.37 16.38 6.79
C GLU A 156 16.08 17.74 6.86
N LYS A 157 16.59 18.10 8.04
CA LYS A 157 17.28 19.38 8.26
C LYS A 157 18.80 19.24 8.42
N LYS A 158 19.35 18.05 8.19
CA LYS A 158 20.79 17.81 8.31
C LYS A 158 21.48 18.08 6.98
N LEU A 159 22.42 19.04 6.98
CA LEU A 159 23.23 19.37 5.80
C LEU A 159 24.30 18.32 5.49
N ASP A 160 24.58 17.43 6.45
CA ASP A 160 25.57 16.36 6.40
C ASP A 160 24.94 14.95 6.24
N ALA A 161 23.66 14.90 5.86
CA ALA A 161 22.99 13.64 5.58
C ALA A 161 23.75 12.83 4.51
N SER A 162 24.08 11.57 4.84
CA SER A 162 24.85 10.71 3.94
C SER A 162 23.98 10.11 2.82
N LYS A 163 24.63 9.67 1.73
CA LYS A 163 23.96 8.87 0.69
C LYS A 163 23.33 7.59 1.26
N GLU A 164 23.96 6.99 2.27
CA GLU A 164 23.46 5.80 2.95
C GLU A 164 22.16 6.08 3.71
N ASP A 165 22.08 7.21 4.40
CA ASP A 165 20.86 7.63 5.10
C ASP A 165 19.71 7.85 4.10
N TYR A 166 19.99 8.53 2.98
CA TYR A 166 19.03 8.71 1.90
C TYR A 166 18.52 7.37 1.34
N LEU A 167 19.42 6.41 1.07
CA LEU A 167 19.03 5.09 0.58
C LEU A 167 18.23 4.29 1.61
N LYS A 168 18.53 4.43 2.92
CA LYS A 168 17.73 3.80 3.98
C LYS A 168 16.30 4.36 4.01
N VAL A 169 16.15 5.68 3.87
CA VAL A 169 14.83 6.32 3.79
C VAL A 169 14.04 5.79 2.59
N ILE A 170 14.62 5.77 1.38
CA ILE A 170 13.94 5.25 0.19
C ILE A 170 13.55 3.79 0.34
N LYS A 171 14.46 2.96 0.87
CA LYS A 171 14.15 1.55 1.13
C LYS A 171 12.96 1.41 2.08
N GLY A 172 12.96 2.13 3.20
CA GLY A 172 11.87 2.10 4.17
C GLY A 172 10.58 2.65 3.58
N LYS A 173 10.58 3.92 3.18
CA LYS A 173 9.37 4.64 2.75
C LYS A 173 8.73 4.07 1.48
N THR A 174 9.53 3.62 0.53
CA THR A 174 9.02 3.28 -0.81
C THR A 174 9.16 1.80 -1.14
N SER A 175 10.36 1.20 -1.01
CA SER A 175 10.63 -0.16 -1.46
C SER A 175 9.93 -1.22 -0.63
N ALA A 176 9.84 -1.03 0.68
CA ALA A 176 9.34 -2.05 1.61
C ALA A 176 7.94 -2.56 1.22
N LEU A 177 7.01 -1.65 0.89
CA LEU A 177 5.65 -2.06 0.52
C LEU A 177 5.55 -2.65 -0.89
N PHE A 178 6.43 -2.25 -1.82
CA PHE A 178 6.53 -2.90 -3.13
C PHE A 178 7.04 -4.33 -3.00
N SER A 179 8.11 -4.51 -2.22
CA SER A 179 8.69 -5.81 -1.90
C SER A 179 7.64 -6.73 -1.26
N ALA A 180 6.97 -6.24 -0.22
CA ALA A 180 5.92 -6.97 0.47
C ALA A 180 4.73 -7.32 -0.45
N ALA A 181 4.37 -6.46 -1.40
CA ALA A 181 3.30 -6.73 -2.38
C ALA A 181 3.66 -7.91 -3.30
N CYS A 182 4.90 -7.98 -3.78
CA CYS A 182 5.37 -9.09 -4.60
C CYS A 182 5.50 -10.38 -3.75
N GLN A 183 6.11 -10.27 -2.58
CA GLN A 183 6.31 -11.39 -1.65
C GLN A 183 4.96 -12.01 -1.22
N ALA A 184 4.03 -11.20 -0.72
CA ALA A 184 2.72 -11.66 -0.27
C ALA A 184 1.88 -12.24 -1.42
N GLY A 185 2.02 -11.69 -2.63
CA GLY A 185 1.41 -12.26 -3.85
C GLY A 185 1.90 -13.66 -4.18
N ALA A 186 3.17 -14.00 -3.88
CA ALA A 186 3.70 -15.36 -4.01
C ALA A 186 3.29 -16.25 -2.82
N GLU A 187 3.30 -15.70 -1.60
CA GLU A 187 2.93 -16.42 -0.39
C GLU A 187 1.48 -16.93 -0.41
N ILE A 188 0.53 -16.17 -0.99
CA ILE A 188 -0.87 -16.59 -1.09
C ILE A 188 -1.05 -17.83 -1.97
N THR A 189 -0.10 -18.10 -2.85
CA THR A 189 -0.10 -19.26 -3.76
C THR A 189 0.62 -20.48 -3.18
N ASN A 190 1.21 -20.37 -1.99
CA ASN A 190 2.13 -21.35 -1.41
C ASN A 190 3.34 -21.65 -2.33
N ALA A 191 3.85 -20.62 -3.02
CA ALA A 191 5.05 -20.73 -3.84
C ALA A 191 6.27 -21.17 -3.00
N ARG A 192 7.28 -21.74 -3.65
CA ARG A 192 8.54 -22.15 -2.98
C ARG A 192 9.27 -20.93 -2.44
N ASP A 193 9.96 -21.09 -1.31
CA ASP A 193 10.70 -19.99 -0.67
C ASP A 193 11.69 -19.31 -1.62
N SER A 194 12.39 -20.07 -2.45
CA SER A 194 13.31 -19.49 -3.45
C SER A 194 12.65 -18.55 -4.46
N HIS A 195 11.38 -18.81 -4.83
CA HIS A 195 10.62 -17.91 -5.70
C HIS A 195 10.14 -16.66 -4.94
N ILE A 196 9.76 -16.85 -3.67
CA ILE A 196 9.33 -15.76 -2.80
C ILE A 196 10.49 -14.78 -2.58
N ASP A 197 11.68 -15.30 -2.25
CA ASP A 197 12.90 -14.50 -2.05
C ASP A 197 13.27 -13.72 -3.31
N ALA A 198 13.26 -14.37 -4.49
CA ALA A 198 13.53 -13.71 -5.76
C ALA A 198 12.53 -12.58 -6.07
N LEU A 199 11.24 -12.76 -5.75
CA LEU A 199 10.21 -11.75 -5.96
C LEU A 199 10.29 -10.60 -4.95
N GLN A 200 10.74 -10.88 -3.73
CA GLN A 200 11.04 -9.86 -2.74
C GLN A 200 12.16 -8.92 -3.23
N GLU A 201 13.21 -9.47 -3.84
CA GLU A 201 14.32 -8.68 -4.38
C GLU A 201 13.94 -7.90 -5.64
N LEU A 202 13.06 -8.46 -6.49
CA LEU A 202 12.65 -7.84 -7.76
C LEU A 202 12.11 -6.43 -7.57
N SER A 203 11.36 -6.19 -6.52
CA SER A 203 10.77 -4.88 -6.23
C SER A 203 11.80 -3.80 -5.88
N LEU A 204 12.97 -4.19 -5.39
CA LEU A 204 14.06 -3.29 -5.03
C LEU A 204 14.89 -2.84 -6.25
N ILE A 205 14.82 -3.57 -7.36
CA ILE A 205 15.60 -3.28 -8.58
C ILE A 205 15.11 -2.00 -9.27
N HIS A 206 13.83 -1.65 -9.10
CA HIS A 206 13.23 -0.50 -9.77
C HIS A 206 13.39 0.83 -9.03
N ILE A 207 14.14 0.86 -7.97
CA ILE A 207 14.46 2.05 -7.18
C ILE A 207 15.93 2.40 -7.27
#